data_dfcd7eb86164e92c247fac8c8b5362ab
#
_entry.id   dfcd7eb86164e92c247fac8c8b5362ab
#
_cell.length_a   1.000
_cell.length_b   1.000
_cell.length_c   1.000
_cell.angle_alpha   90.00
_cell.angle_beta   90.00
_cell.angle_gamma   90.00
#
_symmetry.space_group_name_H-M   'P 1'
#
loop_
_entity.id
_entity.type
_entity.pdbx_description
1 polymer ?
#
loop_
_entity_poly.entity_id
_entity_poly.type
_entity_poly.pdbx_seq_one_letter_code
_entity_poly.pdbx_strand_id
1 'polypeptide(L)'
;MSDNDIKTFGKVATSEDKGEISDNGAFVRQQNRFTTPFGNEPGQLPVEAGRYRLIWTPLCPWATRQIIAFKLLGIGEDVISVGKVAPQRTDSGWEFSLDKDGVDPVLGIRFLPEIYAKTDPEYEGRATVPTVVDVKEMKIVNNDYHHLTKFWETVWKPFHKEGAPDLYPEDLRSEIDSLNEVIFNEINNGVYKAGFAKTQEQYELNYHLVFNRLDKLEEHLSKNRFLFGDRLTDSDIRLYVTLARFDTAYYFGFRLNKKRIRDYENLWNYSRELYSIPAFKEATDFDAIKRGYLLGATENPDNILPLGPDNSLWEEPNNRAEKFGPLKI
;
A
#
# COMPACT_ATOMS: atom_id res chain seq x y z
N MET A 1 -9.04 -9.51 32.94
CA MET A 1 -8.90 -9.76 31.49
C MET A 1 -10.31 -9.82 30.96
N SER A 2 -10.75 -8.75 30.31
CA SER A 2 -12.10 -8.75 29.69
C SER A 2 -12.04 -9.63 28.47
N ASP A 3 -12.95 -10.63 28.40
CA ASP A 3 -13.24 -11.35 27.18
C ASP A 3 -13.56 -10.31 26.08
N ASN A 4 -12.60 -10.05 25.22
CA ASN A 4 -12.87 -9.34 23.98
C ASN A 4 -13.60 -10.36 23.09
N ASP A 5 -14.93 -10.35 23.15
CA ASP A 5 -15.75 -11.13 22.25
C ASP A 5 -15.38 -10.75 20.80
N ILE A 6 -14.82 -11.71 20.07
CA ILE A 6 -14.53 -11.55 18.64
C ILE A 6 -15.85 -11.26 17.93
N LYS A 7 -15.94 -10.06 17.32
CA LYS A 7 -17.15 -9.68 16.58
C LYS A 7 -17.07 -10.28 15.18
N THR A 8 -18.13 -10.94 14.79
CA THR A 8 -18.30 -11.51 13.45
C THR A 8 -19.30 -10.66 12.65
N PHE A 9 -19.07 -10.53 11.36
CA PHE A 9 -19.84 -9.70 10.45
C PHE A 9 -20.28 -10.55 9.25
N GLY A 10 -21.41 -11.24 9.39
CA GLY A 10 -21.89 -12.16 8.38
C GLY A 10 -20.88 -13.26 8.07
N LYS A 11 -20.53 -13.41 6.79
CA LYS A 11 -19.54 -14.38 6.30
C LYS A 11 -18.12 -13.78 6.13
N VAL A 12 -17.93 -12.50 6.41
CA VAL A 12 -16.62 -11.83 6.26
C VAL A 12 -15.58 -12.52 7.13
N ALA A 13 -14.48 -12.95 6.52
CA ALA A 13 -13.39 -13.60 7.23
C ALA A 13 -12.65 -12.61 8.15
N THR A 14 -12.37 -13.03 9.37
CA THR A 14 -11.65 -12.23 10.37
C THR A 14 -10.18 -12.63 10.53
N SER A 15 -9.82 -13.90 10.25
CA SER A 15 -8.43 -14.39 10.34
C SER A 15 -7.68 -14.26 9.01
N GLU A 16 -6.35 -14.12 9.09
CA GLU A 16 -5.49 -13.92 7.91
C GLU A 16 -5.23 -15.20 7.10
N ASP A 17 -5.37 -16.37 7.71
CA ASP A 17 -4.84 -17.62 7.17
C ASP A 17 -5.78 -18.41 6.26
N LYS A 18 -7.03 -17.98 6.12
CA LYS A 18 -7.98 -18.75 5.31
C LYS A 18 -7.82 -18.47 3.82
N GLY A 19 -7.30 -19.47 3.10
CA GLY A 19 -7.32 -19.52 1.63
C GLY A 19 -6.20 -18.80 0.92
N GLU A 20 -5.19 -18.29 1.64
CA GLU A 20 -4.03 -17.60 1.02
C GLU A 20 -2.75 -18.48 0.95
N ILE A 21 -2.84 -19.75 1.33
CA ILE A 21 -1.73 -20.71 1.18
C ILE A 21 -2.20 -21.87 0.31
N SER A 22 -1.45 -22.14 -0.76
CA SER A 22 -1.68 -23.27 -1.66
C SER A 22 -1.09 -24.57 -1.11
N ASP A 23 -1.45 -25.71 -1.70
CA ASP A 23 -1.02 -27.04 -1.26
C ASP A 23 0.52 -27.21 -1.24
N ASN A 24 1.24 -26.52 -2.12
CA ASN A 24 2.70 -26.52 -2.15
C ASN A 24 3.36 -25.49 -1.21
N GLY A 25 2.57 -24.82 -0.36
CA GLY A 25 3.05 -23.86 0.63
C GLY A 25 3.33 -22.46 0.08
N ALA A 26 2.91 -22.15 -1.15
CA ALA A 26 3.04 -20.81 -1.71
C ALA A 26 1.93 -19.88 -1.21
N PHE A 27 2.28 -18.61 -0.99
CA PHE A 27 1.31 -17.57 -0.70
C PHE A 27 0.54 -17.18 -1.96
N VAL A 28 -0.79 -17.23 -1.89
CA VAL A 28 -1.72 -16.84 -2.94
C VAL A 28 -2.64 -15.76 -2.41
N ARG A 29 -2.44 -14.53 -2.88
CA ARG A 29 -3.19 -13.37 -2.40
C ARG A 29 -4.67 -13.46 -2.78
N GLN A 30 -5.53 -13.10 -1.82
CA GLN A 30 -6.96 -12.96 -2.04
C GLN A 30 -7.26 -12.02 -3.21
N GLN A 31 -8.19 -12.41 -4.08
CA GLN A 31 -8.64 -11.56 -5.19
C GLN A 31 -9.56 -10.43 -4.70
N ASN A 32 -9.52 -9.29 -5.42
CA ASN A 32 -10.41 -8.17 -5.17
C ASN A 32 -11.83 -8.52 -5.65
N ARG A 33 -12.83 -8.23 -4.82
CA ARG A 33 -14.25 -8.51 -5.12
C ARG A 33 -14.94 -7.32 -5.79
N PHE A 34 -14.58 -6.11 -5.37
CA PHE A 34 -15.21 -4.88 -5.81
C PHE A 34 -14.26 -4.16 -6.76
N THR A 35 -14.56 -4.21 -8.06
CA THR A 35 -13.62 -3.74 -9.11
C THR A 35 -14.28 -2.82 -10.14
N THR A 36 -15.45 -2.24 -9.80
CA THR A 36 -16.14 -1.33 -10.70
C THR A 36 -15.25 -0.12 -11.03
N PRO A 37 -14.92 0.13 -12.30
CA PRO A 37 -14.05 1.25 -12.68
C PRO A 37 -14.76 2.60 -12.51
N PHE A 38 -13.96 3.65 -12.32
CA PHE A 38 -14.44 5.03 -12.41
C PHE A 38 -14.44 5.52 -13.85
N GLY A 39 -15.42 6.33 -14.22
CA GLY A 39 -15.51 6.91 -15.54
C GLY A 39 -16.91 7.45 -15.87
N ASN A 40 -17.13 7.73 -17.16
CA ASN A 40 -18.37 8.33 -17.66
C ASN A 40 -19.23 7.37 -18.49
N GLU A 41 -18.77 6.12 -18.67
CA GLU A 41 -19.48 5.14 -19.46
C GLU A 41 -20.55 4.39 -18.63
N PRO A 42 -21.60 3.85 -19.25
CA PRO A 42 -22.60 3.05 -18.54
C PRO A 42 -21.96 1.89 -17.75
N GLY A 43 -22.32 1.78 -16.48
CA GLY A 43 -21.78 0.75 -15.58
C GLY A 43 -20.50 1.13 -14.86
N GLN A 44 -19.95 2.30 -15.13
CA GLN A 44 -18.82 2.87 -14.38
C GLN A 44 -19.30 3.72 -13.20
N LEU A 45 -18.44 3.91 -12.21
CA LEU A 45 -18.68 4.79 -11.07
C LEU A 45 -18.51 6.25 -11.52
N PRO A 46 -19.47 7.13 -11.28
CA PRO A 46 -19.34 8.53 -11.68
C PRO A 46 -18.20 9.23 -10.93
N VAL A 47 -17.49 10.10 -11.64
CA VAL A 47 -16.44 10.95 -11.09
C VAL A 47 -17.08 12.19 -10.46
N GLU A 48 -17.38 12.12 -9.16
CA GLU A 48 -18.18 13.10 -8.43
C GLU A 48 -17.52 13.47 -7.09
N ALA A 49 -17.21 14.75 -6.88
CA ALA A 49 -16.63 15.24 -5.63
C ALA A 49 -17.59 15.06 -4.45
N GLY A 50 -17.03 14.73 -3.28
CA GLY A 50 -17.78 14.54 -2.03
C GLY A 50 -18.61 13.27 -1.96
N ARG A 51 -18.53 12.40 -2.97
CA ARG A 51 -19.30 11.15 -3.04
C ARG A 51 -18.59 9.95 -2.45
N TYR A 52 -17.26 9.93 -2.43
CA TYR A 52 -16.50 8.76 -2.06
C TYR A 52 -15.64 8.99 -0.84
N ARG A 53 -15.41 7.89 -0.10
CA ARG A 53 -14.50 7.83 1.02
C ARG A 53 -13.49 6.70 0.81
N LEU A 54 -12.21 7.03 0.85
CA LEU A 54 -11.11 6.06 0.80
C LEU A 54 -10.74 5.63 2.22
N ILE A 55 -10.84 4.34 2.51
CA ILE A 55 -10.40 3.76 3.78
C ILE A 55 -8.99 3.21 3.62
N TRP A 56 -8.10 3.57 4.56
CA TRP A 56 -6.70 3.20 4.51
C TRP A 56 -6.08 2.99 5.89
N THR A 57 -4.85 2.50 5.93
CA THR A 57 -3.96 2.53 7.10
C THR A 57 -2.51 2.70 6.64
N PRO A 58 -1.67 3.44 7.40
CA PRO A 58 -0.24 3.64 7.07
C PRO A 58 0.57 2.35 7.00
N LEU A 59 0.17 1.30 7.70
CA LEU A 59 0.76 -0.03 7.59
C LEU A 59 0.73 -0.53 6.15
N CYS A 60 -0.43 -0.43 5.47
CA CYS A 60 -0.69 -1.10 4.21
C CYS A 60 -0.03 -0.38 3.02
N PRO A 61 0.91 -1.01 2.29
CA PRO A 61 1.55 -0.39 1.13
C PRO A 61 0.56 -0.09 -0.01
N TRP A 62 -0.41 -0.98 -0.20
CA TRP A 62 -1.45 -0.83 -1.23
C TRP A 62 -2.33 0.40 -1.00
N ALA A 63 -2.59 0.72 0.26
CA ALA A 63 -3.37 1.88 0.66
C ALA A 63 -2.50 3.16 0.70
N THR A 64 -1.25 3.08 1.17
CA THR A 64 -0.34 4.22 1.25
C THR A 64 -0.10 4.86 -0.13
N ARG A 65 0.03 4.06 -1.20
CA ARG A 65 0.22 4.61 -2.55
C ARG A 65 -0.95 5.44 -3.04
N GLN A 66 -2.20 5.15 -2.58
CA GLN A 66 -3.36 5.96 -2.89
C GLN A 66 -3.23 7.35 -2.26
N ILE A 67 -2.78 7.40 -1.01
CA ILE A 67 -2.57 8.67 -0.28
C ILE A 67 -1.43 9.49 -0.90
N ILE A 68 -0.34 8.84 -1.31
CA ILE A 68 0.75 9.52 -2.03
C ILE A 68 0.22 10.13 -3.32
N ALA A 69 -0.53 9.36 -4.11
CA ALA A 69 -1.13 9.85 -5.35
C ALA A 69 -2.06 11.04 -5.09
N PHE A 70 -2.96 10.96 -4.09
CA PHE A 70 -3.84 12.08 -3.72
C PHE A 70 -3.06 13.35 -3.40
N LYS A 71 -2.01 13.24 -2.59
CA LYS A 71 -1.18 14.40 -2.20
C LYS A 71 -0.40 14.99 -3.37
N LEU A 72 0.15 14.16 -4.25
CA LEU A 72 0.85 14.63 -5.46
C LEU A 72 -0.11 15.32 -6.42
N LEU A 73 -1.28 14.75 -6.64
CA LEU A 73 -2.30 15.26 -7.56
C LEU A 73 -3.13 16.40 -6.96
N GLY A 74 -3.10 16.59 -5.63
CA GLY A 74 -3.89 17.60 -4.94
C GLY A 74 -5.36 17.23 -4.80
N ILE A 75 -5.70 15.93 -4.80
CA ILE A 75 -7.06 15.47 -4.51
C ILE A 75 -7.31 15.64 -3.01
N GLY A 76 -8.12 16.63 -2.66
CA GLY A 76 -8.43 16.98 -1.27
C GLY A 76 -9.58 16.15 -0.67
N GLU A 77 -9.79 16.27 0.64
CA GLU A 77 -10.85 15.56 1.35
C GLU A 77 -12.27 16.04 0.99
N ASP A 78 -12.38 17.21 0.41
CA ASP A 78 -13.62 17.74 -0.20
C ASP A 78 -13.99 17.04 -1.51
N VAL A 79 -12.98 16.43 -2.18
CA VAL A 79 -13.17 15.64 -3.40
C VAL A 79 -13.38 14.17 -3.07
N ILE A 80 -12.47 13.57 -2.31
CA ILE A 80 -12.56 12.19 -1.80
C ILE A 80 -12.14 12.21 -0.34
N SER A 81 -13.09 11.99 0.58
CA SER A 81 -12.76 11.97 2.00
C SER A 81 -11.96 10.73 2.37
N VAL A 82 -11.18 10.82 3.46
CA VAL A 82 -10.29 9.74 3.87
C VAL A 82 -10.66 9.24 5.27
N GLY A 83 -10.80 7.92 5.44
CA GLY A 83 -10.97 7.25 6.72
C GLY A 83 -9.74 6.41 7.07
N LYS A 84 -9.27 6.50 8.32
CA LYS A 84 -8.05 5.83 8.76
C LYS A 84 -8.37 4.77 9.81
N VAL A 85 -8.12 3.50 9.49
CA VAL A 85 -8.18 2.42 10.48
C VAL A 85 -6.85 2.26 11.22
N ALA A 86 -6.90 1.70 12.42
CA ALA A 86 -5.71 1.43 13.23
C ALA A 86 -4.70 0.53 12.49
N PRO A 87 -3.38 0.70 12.74
CA PRO A 87 -2.36 -0.07 12.04
C PRO A 87 -2.32 -1.54 12.47
N GLN A 88 -2.79 -1.87 13.67
CA GLN A 88 -2.94 -3.23 14.11
C GLN A 88 -4.34 -3.74 13.80
N ARG A 89 -4.39 -4.87 13.13
CA ARG A 89 -5.63 -5.57 12.86
C ARG A 89 -6.01 -6.41 14.09
N THR A 90 -7.28 -6.32 14.47
CA THR A 90 -7.81 -7.16 15.55
C THR A 90 -8.39 -8.46 14.98
N ASP A 91 -8.76 -9.41 15.86
CA ASP A 91 -9.48 -10.62 15.47
C ASP A 91 -10.84 -10.31 14.83
N SER A 92 -11.41 -9.14 15.11
CA SER A 92 -12.63 -8.63 14.49
C SER A 92 -12.39 -7.89 13.17
N GLY A 93 -11.15 -7.78 12.71
CA GLY A 93 -10.73 -7.06 11.49
C GLY A 93 -10.16 -5.67 11.74
N TRP A 94 -10.17 -4.83 10.73
CA TRP A 94 -9.72 -3.43 10.81
C TRP A 94 -10.72 -2.59 11.58
N GLU A 95 -10.25 -1.80 12.56
CA GLU A 95 -11.10 -0.96 13.41
C GLU A 95 -10.75 0.54 13.31
N PHE A 96 -11.76 1.38 13.56
CA PHE A 96 -11.63 2.84 13.58
C PHE A 96 -11.30 3.38 14.98
N SER A 97 -10.51 2.64 15.77
CA SER A 97 -10.16 3.01 17.16
C SER A 97 -9.37 4.32 17.28
N LEU A 98 -8.88 4.88 16.18
CA LEU A 98 -8.22 6.19 16.13
C LEU A 98 -9.22 7.35 16.08
N ASP A 99 -10.47 7.08 15.71
CA ASP A 99 -11.53 8.08 15.64
C ASP A 99 -12.24 8.26 17.00
N LYS A 100 -12.95 9.38 17.16
CA LYS A 100 -13.71 9.65 18.37
C LYS A 100 -14.73 8.52 18.63
N ASP A 101 -14.75 8.02 19.85
CA ASP A 101 -15.59 6.91 20.29
C ASP A 101 -15.36 5.59 19.52
N GLY A 102 -14.25 5.50 18.76
CA GLY A 102 -13.89 4.35 17.93
C GLY A 102 -14.88 4.13 16.76
N VAL A 103 -15.42 5.20 16.19
CA VAL A 103 -16.43 5.18 15.12
C VAL A 103 -16.00 6.09 13.99
N ASP A 104 -15.97 5.57 12.74
CA ASP A 104 -15.76 6.43 11.57
C ASP A 104 -16.84 7.50 11.49
N PRO A 105 -16.47 8.80 11.44
CA PRO A 105 -17.44 9.90 11.56
C PRO A 105 -18.38 10.03 10.35
N VAL A 106 -18.05 9.42 9.22
CA VAL A 106 -18.85 9.48 7.99
C VAL A 106 -19.69 8.21 7.81
N LEU A 107 -19.10 7.05 8.07
CA LEU A 107 -19.76 5.76 7.83
C LEU A 107 -20.54 5.27 9.05
N GLY A 108 -20.27 5.79 10.26
CA GLY A 108 -20.93 5.37 11.50
C GLY A 108 -20.62 3.92 11.92
N ILE A 109 -19.51 3.36 11.45
CA ILE A 109 -19.08 1.98 11.75
C ILE A 109 -17.86 1.94 12.65
N ARG A 110 -17.69 0.88 13.42
CA ARG A 110 -16.51 0.62 14.27
C ARG A 110 -15.48 -0.23 13.57
N PHE A 111 -15.94 -1.20 12.79
CA PHE A 111 -15.08 -2.16 12.08
C PHE A 111 -15.34 -2.12 10.58
N LEU A 112 -14.27 -2.15 9.79
CA LEU A 112 -14.39 -2.18 8.33
C LEU A 112 -15.21 -3.38 7.79
N PRO A 113 -15.16 -4.58 8.39
CA PRO A 113 -16.01 -5.69 7.97
C PRO A 113 -17.52 -5.42 8.00
N GLU A 114 -17.99 -4.46 8.79
CA GLU A 114 -19.42 -4.09 8.84
C GLU A 114 -19.94 -3.62 7.48
N ILE A 115 -19.17 -2.76 6.79
CA ILE A 115 -19.56 -2.25 5.47
C ILE A 115 -19.38 -3.31 4.37
N TYR A 116 -18.41 -4.25 4.53
CA TYR A 116 -18.27 -5.39 3.63
C TYR A 116 -19.49 -6.30 3.69
N ALA A 117 -19.88 -6.73 4.88
CA ALA A 117 -21.06 -7.57 5.10
C ALA A 117 -22.36 -6.87 4.64
N LYS A 118 -22.48 -5.57 4.86
CA LYS A 118 -23.63 -4.77 4.38
C LYS A 118 -23.70 -4.71 2.86
N THR A 119 -22.55 -4.59 2.20
CA THR A 119 -22.47 -4.46 0.73
C THR A 119 -22.74 -5.78 0.02
N ASP A 120 -22.14 -6.86 0.51
CA ASP A 120 -22.31 -8.21 -0.03
C ASP A 120 -22.41 -9.20 1.15
N PRO A 121 -23.64 -9.59 1.55
CA PRO A 121 -23.87 -10.55 2.65
C PRO A 121 -23.24 -11.93 2.42
N GLU A 122 -22.92 -12.28 1.17
CA GLU A 122 -22.28 -13.54 0.79
C GLU A 122 -20.74 -13.42 0.68
N TYR A 123 -20.17 -12.27 1.04
CA TYR A 123 -18.73 -12.06 0.98
C TYR A 123 -18.02 -12.87 2.06
N GLU A 124 -17.18 -13.80 1.65
CA GLU A 124 -16.42 -14.71 2.54
C GLU A 124 -14.95 -14.32 2.71
N GLY A 125 -14.46 -13.34 1.92
CA GLY A 125 -13.08 -12.84 2.01
C GLY A 125 -12.84 -11.93 3.20
N ARG A 126 -11.58 -11.57 3.41
CA ARG A 126 -11.20 -10.56 4.42
C ARG A 126 -11.58 -9.16 3.96
N ALA A 127 -12.03 -8.31 4.89
CA ALA A 127 -12.11 -6.88 4.66
C ALA A 127 -10.69 -6.30 4.50
N THR A 128 -10.42 -5.68 3.35
CA THR A 128 -9.09 -5.17 2.96
C THR A 128 -9.06 -3.66 2.83
N VAL A 129 -7.89 -3.08 2.90
CA VAL A 129 -7.60 -1.69 2.54
C VAL A 129 -6.53 -1.67 1.43
N PRO A 130 -6.58 -0.71 0.47
CA PRO A 130 -7.55 0.37 0.33
C PRO A 130 -8.95 -0.14 -0.01
N THR A 131 -9.95 0.60 0.43
CA THR A 131 -11.35 0.36 0.07
C THR A 131 -12.03 1.70 -0.19
N VAL A 132 -12.73 1.81 -1.30
CA VAL A 132 -13.54 2.98 -1.65
C VAL A 132 -15.00 2.69 -1.36
N VAL A 133 -15.60 3.53 -0.54
CA VAL A 133 -17.02 3.49 -0.16
C VAL A 133 -17.75 4.64 -0.84
N ASP A 134 -18.86 4.36 -1.50
CA ASP A 134 -19.84 5.35 -1.92
C ASP A 134 -20.67 5.77 -0.69
N VAL A 135 -20.48 6.98 -0.22
CA VAL A 135 -21.15 7.46 1.00
C VAL A 135 -22.63 7.78 0.82
N LYS A 136 -23.08 7.97 -0.43
CA LYS A 136 -24.50 8.14 -0.74
C LYS A 136 -25.26 6.82 -0.69
N GLU A 137 -24.63 5.78 -1.23
CA GLU A 137 -25.21 4.43 -1.30
C GLU A 137 -24.86 3.59 -0.05
N MET A 138 -23.92 4.07 0.77
CA MET A 138 -23.39 3.36 1.94
C MET A 138 -22.98 1.92 1.61
N LYS A 139 -22.18 1.78 0.54
CA LYS A 139 -21.65 0.49 0.07
C LYS A 139 -20.23 0.61 -0.48
N ILE A 140 -19.49 -0.47 -0.43
CA ILE A 140 -18.17 -0.59 -1.08
C ILE A 140 -18.38 -0.62 -2.59
N VAL A 141 -17.58 0.13 -3.31
CA VAL A 141 -17.65 0.20 -4.78
C VAL A 141 -16.36 -0.26 -5.45
N ASN A 142 -15.21 -0.08 -4.78
CA ASN A 142 -13.94 -0.52 -5.33
C ASN A 142 -12.91 -0.80 -4.23
N ASN A 143 -12.25 -1.99 -4.27
CA ASN A 143 -11.10 -2.34 -3.46
C ASN A 143 -9.94 -2.88 -4.32
N ASP A 144 -9.95 -2.53 -5.60
CA ASP A 144 -8.94 -2.96 -6.56
C ASP A 144 -7.66 -2.13 -6.46
N TYR A 145 -6.83 -2.50 -5.50
CA TYR A 145 -5.57 -1.82 -5.25
C TYR A 145 -4.60 -1.85 -6.45
N HIS A 146 -4.82 -2.68 -7.47
CA HIS A 146 -4.00 -2.68 -8.68
C HIS A 146 -4.29 -1.47 -9.58
N HIS A 147 -5.57 -1.10 -9.72
CA HIS A 147 -6.01 -0.12 -10.69
C HIS A 147 -6.43 1.22 -10.10
N LEU A 148 -6.63 1.32 -8.78
CA LEU A 148 -7.12 2.55 -8.15
C LEU A 148 -6.26 3.77 -8.46
N THR A 149 -4.91 3.68 -8.41
CA THR A 149 -4.04 4.82 -8.74
C THR A 149 -4.25 5.32 -10.15
N LYS A 150 -4.44 4.42 -11.13
CA LYS A 150 -4.73 4.80 -12.53
C LYS A 150 -5.99 5.66 -12.66
N PHE A 151 -7.04 5.35 -11.88
CA PHE A 151 -8.25 6.18 -11.91
C PHE A 151 -7.97 7.58 -11.38
N TRP A 152 -7.24 7.68 -10.25
CA TRP A 152 -6.85 8.98 -9.70
C TRP A 152 -6.04 9.79 -10.70
N GLU A 153 -5.12 9.17 -11.41
CA GLU A 153 -4.19 9.75 -12.38
C GLU A 153 -4.82 10.11 -13.72
N THR A 154 -5.98 9.56 -14.05
CA THR A 154 -6.63 9.74 -15.34
C THR A 154 -8.01 10.38 -15.22
N VAL A 155 -9.05 9.61 -14.90
CA VAL A 155 -10.43 10.09 -14.94
C VAL A 155 -10.76 11.12 -13.87
N TRP A 156 -9.97 11.18 -12.77
CA TRP A 156 -10.07 12.20 -11.74
C TRP A 156 -9.25 13.46 -12.01
N LYS A 157 -8.61 13.57 -13.18
CA LYS A 157 -7.81 14.73 -13.60
C LYS A 157 -8.54 16.08 -13.49
N PRO A 158 -9.88 16.20 -13.68
CA PRO A 158 -10.60 17.46 -13.46
C PRO A 158 -10.50 18.02 -12.03
N PHE A 159 -10.14 17.18 -11.04
CA PHE A 159 -9.98 17.57 -9.64
C PHE A 159 -8.52 17.70 -9.21
N HIS A 160 -7.55 17.62 -10.14
CA HIS A 160 -6.16 17.84 -9.81
C HIS A 160 -5.86 19.31 -9.53
N LYS A 161 -4.91 19.57 -8.64
CA LYS A 161 -4.36 20.92 -8.44
C LYS A 161 -3.67 21.42 -9.72
N GLU A 162 -3.58 22.71 -9.87
CA GLU A 162 -2.76 23.33 -10.92
C GLU A 162 -1.29 22.89 -10.77
N GLY A 163 -0.65 22.51 -11.89
CA GLY A 163 0.73 22.02 -11.90
C GLY A 163 0.93 20.64 -11.28
N ALA A 164 -0.12 19.85 -11.09
CA ALA A 164 0.04 18.47 -10.64
C ALA A 164 0.90 17.66 -11.62
N PRO A 165 1.79 16.76 -11.12
CA PRO A 165 2.60 15.93 -12.00
C PRO A 165 1.72 14.95 -12.80
N ASP A 166 2.11 14.66 -14.04
CA ASP A 166 1.52 13.57 -14.83
C ASP A 166 2.20 12.24 -14.46
N LEU A 167 1.56 11.50 -13.54
CA LEU A 167 2.09 10.25 -13.01
C LEU A 167 1.88 9.05 -13.94
N TYR A 168 0.99 9.19 -14.94
CA TYR A 168 0.67 8.15 -15.90
C TYR A 168 0.54 8.72 -17.32
N PRO A 169 1.66 9.31 -17.84
CA PRO A 169 1.68 10.01 -19.11
C PRO A 169 1.40 9.05 -20.26
N GLU A 170 0.63 9.53 -21.24
CA GLU A 170 0.06 8.71 -22.32
C GLU A 170 1.13 7.98 -23.14
N ASP A 171 2.24 8.65 -23.37
CA ASP A 171 3.39 8.12 -24.12
C ASP A 171 4.15 6.99 -23.41
N LEU A 172 3.95 6.79 -22.10
CA LEU A 172 4.63 5.76 -21.29
C LEU A 172 3.69 4.72 -20.70
N ARG A 173 2.38 4.78 -20.95
CA ARG A 173 1.40 3.91 -20.28
C ARG A 173 1.70 2.42 -20.42
N SER A 174 2.05 1.98 -21.63
CA SER A 174 2.37 0.58 -21.90
C SER A 174 3.59 0.10 -21.11
N GLU A 175 4.63 0.93 -21.07
CA GLU A 175 5.87 0.63 -20.36
C GLU A 175 5.68 0.69 -18.84
N ILE A 176 4.91 1.67 -18.34
CA ILE A 176 4.52 1.79 -16.94
C ILE A 176 3.73 0.54 -16.51
N ASP A 177 2.73 0.12 -17.28
CA ASP A 177 1.96 -1.07 -16.97
C ASP A 177 2.84 -2.32 -16.93
N SER A 178 3.71 -2.49 -17.92
CA SER A 178 4.64 -3.62 -17.98
C SER A 178 5.60 -3.64 -16.79
N LEU A 179 6.15 -2.49 -16.42
CA LEU A 179 7.05 -2.38 -15.27
C LEU A 179 6.28 -2.59 -13.95
N ASN A 180 5.05 -2.07 -13.83
CA ASN A 180 4.23 -2.24 -12.65
C ASN A 180 3.89 -3.71 -12.38
N GLU A 181 3.63 -4.51 -13.42
CA GLU A 181 3.45 -5.96 -13.29
C GLU A 181 4.71 -6.65 -12.77
N VAL A 182 5.88 -6.26 -13.28
CA VAL A 182 7.17 -6.79 -12.80
C VAL A 182 7.41 -6.39 -11.35
N ILE A 183 7.25 -5.10 -11.01
CA ILE A 183 7.42 -4.59 -9.64
C ILE A 183 6.44 -5.29 -8.70
N PHE A 184 5.18 -5.45 -9.12
CA PHE A 184 4.19 -6.16 -8.31
C PHE A 184 4.61 -7.60 -8.03
N ASN A 185 4.90 -8.38 -9.06
CA ASN A 185 5.15 -9.80 -8.91
C ASN A 185 6.46 -10.12 -8.20
N GLU A 186 7.52 -9.34 -8.45
CA GLU A 186 8.86 -9.62 -7.97
C GLU A 186 9.23 -8.85 -6.69
N ILE A 187 8.63 -7.68 -6.45
CA ILE A 187 8.91 -6.82 -5.28
C ILE A 187 7.69 -6.69 -4.37
N ASN A 188 6.62 -6.01 -4.81
CA ASN A 188 5.53 -5.65 -3.90
C ASN A 188 4.84 -6.88 -3.29
N ASN A 189 4.50 -7.87 -4.11
CA ASN A 189 3.94 -9.14 -3.67
C ASN A 189 5.03 -10.18 -3.38
N GLY A 190 6.22 -10.04 -4.00
CA GLY A 190 7.36 -10.92 -3.79
C GLY A 190 7.79 -11.01 -2.33
N VAL A 191 7.82 -9.88 -1.62
CA VAL A 191 8.16 -9.85 -0.19
C VAL A 191 7.16 -10.64 0.65
N TYR A 192 5.86 -10.62 0.31
CA TYR A 192 4.84 -11.42 0.98
C TYR A 192 4.93 -12.90 0.62
N LYS A 193 5.19 -13.20 -0.66
CA LYS A 193 5.40 -14.60 -1.09
C LYS A 193 6.57 -15.25 -0.35
N ALA A 194 7.66 -14.51 -0.10
CA ALA A 194 8.75 -15.00 0.74
C ALA A 194 8.36 -15.06 2.22
N GLY A 195 7.76 -13.98 2.75
CA GLY A 195 7.41 -13.84 4.17
C GLY A 195 6.43 -14.89 4.67
N PHE A 196 5.39 -15.17 3.87
CA PHE A 196 4.32 -16.11 4.22
C PHE A 196 4.49 -17.52 3.66
N ALA A 197 5.60 -17.80 2.98
CA ALA A 197 5.92 -19.15 2.49
C ALA A 197 5.87 -20.17 3.64
N LYS A 198 5.23 -21.31 3.39
CA LYS A 198 5.13 -22.43 4.35
C LYS A 198 6.09 -23.57 4.02
N THR A 199 6.90 -23.45 2.94
CA THR A 199 7.95 -24.39 2.59
C THR A 199 9.26 -23.67 2.30
N GLN A 200 10.39 -24.34 2.54
CA GLN A 200 11.72 -23.79 2.27
C GLN A 200 11.88 -23.45 0.78
N GLU A 201 11.39 -24.30 -0.10
CA GLU A 201 11.43 -24.11 -1.56
C GLU A 201 10.73 -22.80 -1.97
N GLN A 202 9.50 -22.55 -1.48
CA GLN A 202 8.75 -21.33 -1.80
C GLN A 202 9.40 -20.08 -1.21
N TYR A 203 9.97 -20.18 -0.02
CA TYR A 203 10.73 -19.09 0.58
C TYR A 203 11.96 -18.74 -0.27
N GLU A 204 12.83 -19.71 -0.59
CA GLU A 204 14.06 -19.50 -1.36
C GLU A 204 13.77 -18.94 -2.75
N LEU A 205 12.79 -19.50 -3.44
CA LEU A 205 12.35 -19.03 -4.76
C LEU A 205 12.04 -17.54 -4.73
N ASN A 206 11.18 -17.11 -3.82
CA ASN A 206 10.73 -15.72 -3.76
C ASN A 206 11.78 -14.80 -3.13
N TYR A 207 12.60 -15.28 -2.20
CA TYR A 207 13.75 -14.56 -1.66
C TYR A 207 14.72 -14.16 -2.77
N HIS A 208 15.12 -15.11 -3.62
CA HIS A 208 16.01 -14.83 -4.74
C HIS A 208 15.37 -13.91 -5.78
N LEU A 209 14.08 -14.07 -6.04
CA LEU A 209 13.34 -13.21 -6.96
C LEU A 209 13.36 -11.73 -6.52
N VAL A 210 13.08 -11.48 -5.24
CA VAL A 210 13.11 -10.13 -4.64
C VAL A 210 14.51 -9.51 -4.78
N PHE A 211 15.55 -10.22 -4.32
CA PHE A 211 16.90 -9.65 -4.31
C PHE A 211 17.50 -9.49 -5.70
N ASN A 212 17.23 -10.40 -6.62
CA ASN A 212 17.64 -10.24 -8.03
C ASN A 212 16.97 -9.03 -8.69
N ARG A 213 15.72 -8.73 -8.35
CA ARG A 213 15.06 -7.52 -8.85
C ARG A 213 15.63 -6.26 -8.20
N LEU A 214 15.90 -6.26 -6.89
CA LEU A 214 16.53 -5.13 -6.20
C LEU A 214 17.91 -4.82 -6.79
N ASP A 215 18.73 -5.85 -7.07
CA ASP A 215 20.05 -5.68 -7.69
C ASP A 215 19.94 -5.03 -9.10
N LYS A 216 18.94 -5.41 -9.91
CA LYS A 216 18.66 -4.78 -11.22
C LYS A 216 18.18 -3.33 -11.08
N LEU A 217 17.35 -3.05 -10.09
CA LEU A 217 16.87 -1.68 -9.83
C LEU A 217 17.99 -0.78 -9.32
N GLU A 218 18.90 -1.32 -8.51
CA GLU A 218 20.11 -0.64 -8.06
C GLU A 218 20.95 -0.16 -9.25
N GLU A 219 21.19 -1.05 -10.22
CA GLU A 219 21.92 -0.71 -11.45
C GLU A 219 21.16 0.33 -12.29
N HIS A 220 19.85 0.14 -12.47
CA HIS A 220 19.02 1.07 -13.23
C HIS A 220 19.06 2.48 -12.64
N LEU A 221 18.86 2.60 -11.33
CA LEU A 221 18.84 3.88 -10.60
C LEU A 221 20.23 4.49 -10.43
N SER A 222 21.30 3.76 -10.75
CA SER A 222 22.63 4.34 -10.87
C SER A 222 22.77 5.26 -12.08
N LYS A 223 21.92 5.13 -13.10
CA LYS A 223 21.96 5.86 -14.38
C LYS A 223 20.73 6.75 -14.59
N ASN A 224 19.65 6.53 -13.87
CA ASN A 224 18.38 7.22 -14.02
C ASN A 224 17.91 7.79 -12.68
N ARG A 225 17.31 8.98 -12.70
CA ARG A 225 16.76 9.60 -11.48
C ARG A 225 15.56 8.82 -10.94
N PHE A 226 14.60 8.51 -11.81
CA PHE A 226 13.41 7.73 -11.53
C PHE A 226 13.37 6.50 -12.43
N LEU A 227 12.34 5.68 -12.29
CA LEU A 227 12.18 4.47 -13.09
C LEU A 227 12.01 4.77 -14.59
N PHE A 228 11.50 5.94 -14.94
CA PHE A 228 11.37 6.45 -16.31
C PHE A 228 12.20 7.72 -16.55
N GLY A 229 13.52 7.63 -16.33
CA GLY A 229 14.44 8.71 -16.55
C GLY A 229 14.25 9.85 -15.54
N ASP A 230 13.87 11.04 -16.03
CA ASP A 230 13.67 12.23 -15.20
C ASP A 230 12.21 12.45 -14.77
N ARG A 231 11.30 11.55 -15.17
CA ARG A 231 9.87 11.66 -14.88
C ARG A 231 9.47 10.78 -13.71
N LEU A 232 8.92 11.41 -12.68
CA LEU A 232 8.23 10.69 -11.57
C LEU A 232 6.92 10.11 -12.10
N THR A 233 6.70 8.81 -11.89
CA THR A 233 5.52 8.07 -12.38
C THR A 233 4.87 7.23 -11.28
N ASP A 234 3.70 6.63 -11.56
CA ASP A 234 3.03 5.65 -10.69
C ASP A 234 3.96 4.48 -10.30
N SER A 235 4.88 4.09 -11.21
CA SER A 235 5.84 3.02 -10.91
C SER A 235 6.76 3.36 -9.73
N ASP A 236 7.17 4.62 -9.60
CA ASP A 236 8.01 5.07 -8.49
C ASP A 236 7.24 5.03 -7.17
N ILE A 237 5.96 5.40 -7.18
CA ILE A 237 5.09 5.28 -5.99
C ILE A 237 4.95 3.81 -5.58
N ARG A 238 4.74 2.92 -6.55
CA ARG A 238 4.60 1.46 -6.32
C ARG A 238 5.87 0.84 -5.75
N LEU A 239 7.02 1.22 -6.24
CA LEU A 239 8.29 0.75 -5.72
C LEU A 239 8.54 1.30 -4.30
N TYR A 240 8.39 2.61 -4.12
CA TYR A 240 8.67 3.30 -2.87
C TYR A 240 7.97 2.68 -1.66
N VAL A 241 6.69 2.38 -1.76
CA VAL A 241 5.93 1.88 -0.60
C VAL A 241 6.48 0.56 -0.05
N THR A 242 7.12 -0.27 -0.90
CA THR A 242 7.80 -1.47 -0.45
C THR A 242 9.18 -1.16 0.11
N LEU A 243 9.96 -0.28 -0.53
CA LEU A 243 11.28 0.12 -0.03
C LEU A 243 11.20 0.75 1.36
N ALA A 244 10.21 1.62 1.59
CA ALA A 244 9.98 2.27 2.89
C ALA A 244 9.65 1.28 4.03
N ARG A 245 9.14 0.10 3.70
CA ARG A 245 8.81 -0.96 4.68
C ARG A 245 9.91 -1.98 4.86
N PHE A 246 10.86 -2.03 3.92
CA PHE A 246 11.79 -3.15 3.82
C PHE A 246 12.63 -3.32 5.08
N ASP A 247 13.39 -2.30 5.45
CA ASP A 247 14.30 -2.37 6.61
C ASP A 247 13.54 -2.38 7.94
N THR A 248 12.37 -1.69 7.98
CA THR A 248 11.55 -1.56 9.19
C THR A 248 10.76 -2.83 9.52
N ALA A 249 10.31 -3.57 8.50
CA ALA A 249 9.41 -4.70 8.69
C ALA A 249 9.86 -5.98 7.96
N TYR A 250 10.14 -5.93 6.66
CA TYR A 250 10.32 -7.13 5.84
C TYR A 250 11.66 -7.82 6.08
N TYR A 251 12.71 -7.04 6.33
CA TYR A 251 14.05 -7.59 6.64
C TYR A 251 13.99 -8.54 7.84
N PHE A 252 13.33 -8.15 8.89
CA PHE A 252 13.15 -8.95 10.11
C PHE A 252 11.96 -9.90 10.01
N GLY A 253 10.74 -9.35 9.83
CA GLY A 253 9.49 -10.11 9.93
C GLY A 253 9.30 -11.12 8.79
N PHE A 254 9.79 -10.80 7.58
CA PHE A 254 9.69 -11.70 6.42
C PHE A 254 11.01 -12.43 6.11
N ARG A 255 12.00 -12.32 6.97
CA ARG A 255 13.32 -12.99 6.82
C ARG A 255 14.05 -12.61 5.52
N LEU A 256 13.79 -11.41 4.95
CA LEU A 256 14.44 -10.90 3.73
C LEU A 256 15.78 -10.23 4.09
N ASN A 257 16.71 -11.00 4.64
CA ASN A 257 17.87 -10.53 5.37
C ASN A 257 19.21 -10.63 4.64
N LYS A 258 19.21 -10.73 3.30
CA LYS A 258 20.45 -10.68 2.50
C LYS A 258 21.13 -9.32 2.60
N LYS A 259 20.33 -8.24 2.42
CA LYS A 259 20.79 -6.86 2.35
C LYS A 259 19.64 -5.92 2.70
N ARG A 260 19.90 -4.87 3.45
CA ARG A 260 18.90 -3.83 3.74
C ARG A 260 18.85 -2.86 2.57
N ILE A 261 17.76 -2.09 2.42
CA ILE A 261 17.70 -1.04 1.39
C ILE A 261 18.79 0.01 1.62
N ARG A 262 19.09 0.35 2.86
CA ARG A 262 20.17 1.28 3.19
C ARG A 262 21.58 0.80 2.81
N ASP A 263 21.76 -0.49 2.54
CA ASP A 263 23.04 -1.06 2.10
C ASP A 263 23.22 -1.01 0.56
N TYR A 264 22.21 -0.53 -0.17
CA TYR A 264 22.24 -0.24 -1.61
C TYR A 264 22.47 1.25 -1.82
N GLU A 265 23.49 1.62 -2.58
CA GLU A 265 23.83 3.03 -2.75
C GLU A 265 22.73 3.83 -3.46
N ASN A 266 22.29 3.34 -4.62
CA ASN A 266 21.36 4.08 -5.47
C ASN A 266 19.90 3.93 -5.02
N LEU A 267 19.46 2.73 -4.63
CA LEU A 267 18.13 2.50 -4.06
C LEU A 267 17.91 3.31 -2.77
N TRP A 268 18.93 3.40 -1.90
CA TRP A 268 18.82 4.16 -0.66
C TRP A 268 18.73 5.67 -0.92
N ASN A 269 19.58 6.20 -1.78
CA ASN A 269 19.52 7.63 -2.16
C ASN A 269 18.21 7.98 -2.89
N TYR A 270 17.74 7.11 -3.79
CA TYR A 270 16.45 7.23 -4.46
C TYR A 270 15.28 7.23 -3.46
N SER A 271 15.29 6.30 -2.52
CA SER A 271 14.24 6.20 -1.50
C SER A 271 14.17 7.47 -0.64
N ARG A 272 15.32 8.02 -0.24
CA ARG A 272 15.39 9.27 0.54
C ARG A 272 15.01 10.49 -0.30
N GLU A 273 15.33 10.52 -1.60
CA GLU A 273 14.85 11.58 -2.48
C GLU A 273 13.33 11.59 -2.56
N LEU A 274 12.70 10.43 -2.77
CA LEU A 274 11.23 10.34 -2.75
C LEU A 274 10.66 10.73 -1.38
N TYR A 275 11.26 10.26 -0.30
CA TYR A 275 10.84 10.61 1.06
C TYR A 275 10.96 12.11 1.35
N SER A 276 11.91 12.82 0.72
CA SER A 276 12.04 14.28 0.87
C SER A 276 10.86 15.08 0.28
N ILE A 277 10.06 14.45 -0.59
CA ILE A 277 8.84 15.03 -1.15
C ILE A 277 7.72 14.92 -0.12
N PRO A 278 7.05 16.04 0.27
CA PRO A 278 6.03 16.04 1.31
C PRO A 278 4.96 14.96 1.15
N ALA A 279 4.49 14.71 -0.08
CA ALA A 279 3.48 13.69 -0.36
C ALA A 279 3.88 12.27 0.08
N PHE A 280 5.15 11.91 -0.08
CA PHE A 280 5.69 10.62 0.34
C PHE A 280 5.96 10.59 1.85
N LYS A 281 6.59 11.63 2.37
CA LYS A 281 6.96 11.74 3.79
C LYS A 281 5.72 11.67 4.70
N GLU A 282 4.71 12.48 4.42
CA GLU A 282 3.49 12.57 5.22
C GLU A 282 2.62 11.30 5.15
N ALA A 283 2.76 10.49 4.09
CA ALA A 283 2.07 9.21 3.95
C ALA A 283 2.85 8.04 4.59
N THR A 284 4.08 8.27 5.07
CA THR A 284 4.95 7.24 5.63
C THR A 284 5.03 7.36 7.15
N ASP A 285 4.46 6.39 7.85
CA ASP A 285 4.48 6.28 9.31
C ASP A 285 5.24 5.01 9.71
N PHE A 286 6.51 5.15 10.03
CA PHE A 286 7.38 4.03 10.38
C PHE A 286 6.97 3.32 11.68
N ASP A 287 6.37 4.03 12.66
CA ASP A 287 5.86 3.40 13.87
C ASP A 287 4.64 2.52 13.56
N ALA A 288 3.69 3.04 12.80
CA ALA A 288 2.53 2.27 12.34
C ALA A 288 2.94 1.05 11.51
N ILE A 289 3.93 1.19 10.61
CA ILE A 289 4.49 0.09 9.82
C ILE A 289 5.07 -0.98 10.75
N LYS A 290 5.94 -0.58 11.67
CA LYS A 290 6.61 -1.49 12.62
C LYS A 290 5.60 -2.24 13.47
N ARG A 291 4.66 -1.53 14.09
CA ARG A 291 3.62 -2.13 14.94
C ARG A 291 2.73 -3.08 14.17
N GLY A 292 2.27 -2.66 13.02
CA GLY A 292 1.31 -3.44 12.24
C GLY A 292 1.89 -4.72 11.63
N TYR A 293 3.20 -4.77 11.33
CA TYR A 293 3.84 -5.99 10.82
C TYR A 293 4.42 -6.90 11.89
N LEU A 294 4.80 -6.36 13.05
CA LEU A 294 5.58 -7.12 14.03
C LEU A 294 4.77 -7.48 15.28
N LEU A 295 3.75 -6.69 15.66
CA LEU A 295 2.88 -7.05 16.77
C LEU A 295 1.75 -7.97 16.29
N GLY A 296 1.51 -9.06 17.03
CA GLY A 296 0.54 -10.09 16.64
C GLY A 296 1.02 -11.03 15.54
N ALA A 297 2.24 -10.85 15.03
CA ALA A 297 2.80 -11.76 14.04
C ALA A 297 3.19 -13.10 14.67
N THR A 298 2.96 -14.21 13.95
CA THR A 298 3.29 -15.57 14.40
C THR A 298 4.79 -15.72 14.70
N GLU A 299 5.63 -14.98 13.97
CA GLU A 299 7.07 -14.96 14.12
C GLU A 299 7.55 -14.13 15.33
N ASN A 300 6.66 -13.41 16.00
CA ASN A 300 6.92 -12.59 17.18
C ASN A 300 5.88 -12.88 18.30
N PRO A 301 5.85 -14.09 18.83
CA PRO A 301 4.80 -14.53 19.77
C PRO A 301 4.79 -13.75 21.09
N ASP A 302 5.95 -13.21 21.49
CA ASP A 302 6.08 -12.41 22.72
C ASP A 302 5.67 -10.94 22.52
N ASN A 303 5.30 -10.53 21.32
CA ASN A 303 4.94 -9.16 20.97
C ASN A 303 6.00 -8.11 21.34
N ILE A 304 7.28 -8.45 21.22
CA ILE A 304 8.38 -7.52 21.44
C ILE A 304 8.54 -6.64 20.21
N LEU A 305 8.41 -5.32 20.39
CA LEU A 305 8.62 -4.36 19.33
C LEU A 305 10.11 -4.00 19.23
N PRO A 306 10.80 -4.34 18.11
CA PRO A 306 12.21 -3.99 17.94
C PRO A 306 12.44 -2.48 17.96
N LEU A 307 13.52 -2.02 18.59
CA LEU A 307 13.88 -0.61 18.61
C LEU A 307 14.34 -0.09 17.23
N GLY A 308 15.18 -0.88 16.54
CA GLY A 308 15.64 -0.55 15.20
C GLY A 308 14.60 -0.82 14.09
N PRO A 309 14.92 -0.42 12.84
CA PRO A 309 16.06 0.40 12.45
C PRO A 309 15.93 1.86 12.93
N ASP A 310 17.02 2.60 12.89
CA ASP A 310 16.99 4.07 13.09
C ASP A 310 16.38 4.72 11.84
N ASN A 311 15.15 5.17 11.96
CA ASN A 311 14.40 5.78 10.87
C ASN A 311 14.75 7.27 10.67
N SER A 312 15.53 7.91 11.58
CA SER A 312 16.04 9.27 11.38
C SER A 312 16.95 9.39 10.17
N LEU A 313 17.57 8.27 9.76
CA LEU A 313 18.43 8.19 8.57
C LEU A 313 17.69 8.51 7.25
N TRP A 314 16.35 8.43 7.24
CA TRP A 314 15.54 8.85 6.08
C TRP A 314 15.56 10.38 5.87
N GLU A 315 15.87 11.15 6.91
CA GLU A 315 15.98 12.62 6.87
C GLU A 315 17.35 13.09 6.38
N GLU A 316 18.34 12.20 6.29
CA GLU A 316 19.69 12.57 5.83
C GLU A 316 19.70 13.00 4.35
N PRO A 317 20.58 13.93 3.97
CA PRO A 317 20.76 14.34 2.58
C PRO A 317 21.04 13.14 1.66
N ASN A 318 20.48 13.16 0.46
CA ASN A 318 20.79 12.21 -0.60
C ASN A 318 21.69 12.86 -1.68
N ASN A 319 22.30 12.04 -2.52
CA ASN A 319 23.21 12.51 -3.57
C ASN A 319 22.54 12.71 -4.95
N ARG A 320 21.21 12.63 -5.02
CA ARG A 320 20.49 12.60 -6.31
C ARG A 320 20.56 13.94 -7.05
N ALA A 321 20.49 15.05 -6.29
CA ALA A 321 20.62 16.38 -6.88
C ALA A 321 22.00 16.65 -7.46
N GLU A 322 23.06 16.12 -6.86
CA GLU A 322 24.44 16.22 -7.39
C GLU A 322 24.57 15.43 -8.69
N LYS A 323 23.92 14.28 -8.77
CA LYS A 323 24.03 13.35 -9.88
C LYS A 323 23.13 13.70 -11.08
N PHE A 324 21.93 14.20 -10.82
CA PHE A 324 20.88 14.41 -11.84
C PHE A 324 20.35 15.85 -11.91
N GLY A 325 20.95 16.79 -11.17
CA GLY A 325 20.47 18.17 -11.06
C GLY A 325 19.32 18.35 -10.05
N PRO A 326 18.77 19.56 -9.93
CA PRO A 326 17.68 19.86 -9.01
C PRO A 326 16.44 18.99 -9.26
N LEU A 327 15.74 18.61 -8.18
CA LEU A 327 14.47 17.90 -8.28
C LEU A 327 13.41 18.80 -8.92
N LYS A 328 12.72 18.28 -9.94
CA LYS A 328 11.55 18.91 -10.58
C LYS A 328 10.41 17.91 -10.58
N ILE A 329 9.27 18.31 -10.06
CA ILE A 329 8.04 17.47 -9.98
C ILE A 329 6.88 18.31 -10.48
#